data_d2d92a9fbb25520d9ff22d89878f98cb
#
_entry.id   d2d92a9fbb25520d9ff22d89878f98cb
#
_cell.length_a   1.000
_cell.length_b   1.000
_cell.length_c   1.000
_cell.angle_alpha   90.00
_cell.angle_beta   90.00
_cell.angle_gamma   90.00
#
_symmetry.space_group_name_H-M   'P 1'
#
loop_
_entity.id
_entity.type
_entity.pdbx_description
1 polymer ?
#
loop_
_entity_poly.entity_id
_entity_poly.type
_entity_poly.pdbx_seq_one_letter_code
_entity_poly.pdbx_strand_id
1 'polypeptide(L)'
;MAGHKPYALVGGATGLIGDPSFKDAERSLQTKETVEGWVEKIQGQLSRFLDFENGDNKAVMVNNYDWFGSVSFIDFLRDVGKYFTVNYMMSKESVKKRIETGISYTEFAYQIMQGYDFYELNDKYGVTLQIGGSDQWGNMTAGTELLRRKADKSGHVITVPLITDSTGKKFGKSEGNAVWLDATKTTPYEMYQFWLNAVSYTHLTLPTT
;
A
#
# COMPACT_ATOMS: atom_id res chain seq x y z
N MET A 1 -1.16 21.89 8.45
CA MET A 1 -0.90 20.45 8.49
C MET A 1 -0.18 20.11 9.80
N ALA A 2 -0.19 18.84 10.23
CA ALA A 2 0.28 18.46 11.57
C ALA A 2 1.81 18.47 11.77
N GLY A 3 2.58 18.94 10.79
CA GLY A 3 4.05 19.07 10.89
C GLY A 3 4.83 17.76 10.64
N HIS A 4 4.16 16.66 10.28
CA HIS A 4 4.84 15.42 9.93
C HIS A 4 5.45 15.49 8.53
N LYS A 5 6.59 14.79 8.34
CA LYS A 5 7.23 14.62 7.04
C LYS A 5 6.68 13.36 6.34
N PRO A 6 5.91 13.49 5.27
CA PRO A 6 5.36 12.35 4.57
C PRO A 6 6.39 11.70 3.63
N TYR A 7 6.39 10.37 3.59
CA TYR A 7 7.10 9.56 2.61
C TYR A 7 6.08 8.87 1.72
N ALA A 8 6.06 9.23 0.44
CA ALA A 8 5.17 8.65 -0.54
C ALA A 8 5.88 7.48 -1.23
N LEU A 9 5.58 6.26 -0.78
CA LEU A 9 6.17 5.05 -1.34
C LEU A 9 5.44 4.63 -2.61
N VAL A 10 6.19 4.48 -3.69
CA VAL A 10 5.70 3.88 -4.94
C VAL A 10 6.27 2.47 -5.11
N GLY A 11 5.42 1.57 -5.60
CA GLY A 11 5.72 0.16 -5.72
C GLY A 11 6.42 -0.22 -7.02
N GLY A 12 7.61 0.32 -7.30
CA GLY A 12 8.37 -0.04 -8.52
C GLY A 12 8.73 -1.52 -8.58
N ALA A 13 9.11 -2.15 -7.45
CA ALA A 13 9.35 -3.58 -7.39
C ALA A 13 8.06 -4.39 -7.19
N THR A 14 7.23 -3.99 -6.22
CA THR A 14 5.98 -4.70 -5.93
C THR A 14 4.95 -4.58 -7.05
N GLY A 15 5.02 -3.54 -7.89
CA GLY A 15 4.22 -3.39 -9.10
C GLY A 15 4.50 -4.44 -10.17
N LEU A 16 5.71 -5.01 -10.19
CA LEU A 16 6.06 -6.12 -11.09
C LEU A 16 5.36 -7.44 -10.70
N ILE A 17 5.04 -7.59 -9.42
CA ILE A 17 4.48 -8.82 -8.84
C ILE A 17 2.95 -8.69 -8.71
N GLY A 18 2.47 -7.56 -8.23
CA GLY A 18 1.05 -7.28 -7.98
C GLY A 18 0.57 -7.73 -6.59
N ASP A 19 -0.18 -6.85 -5.92
CA ASP A 19 -0.76 -7.10 -4.60
C ASP A 19 -1.94 -8.09 -4.70
N PRO A 20 -1.90 -9.24 -4.01
CA PRO A 20 -2.99 -10.22 -4.00
C PRO A 20 -4.15 -9.83 -3.09
N SER A 21 -4.01 -8.81 -2.25
CA SER A 21 -4.98 -8.48 -1.20
C SER A 21 -6.39 -8.30 -1.76
N PHE A 22 -7.32 -9.12 -1.27
CA PHE A 22 -8.75 -9.11 -1.63
C PHE A 22 -9.03 -9.23 -3.13
N LYS A 23 -8.23 -10.03 -3.85
CA LYS A 23 -8.44 -10.40 -5.25
C LYS A 23 -8.74 -11.90 -5.37
N ASP A 24 -9.65 -12.23 -6.25
CA ASP A 24 -10.06 -13.62 -6.48
C ASP A 24 -9.15 -14.35 -7.50
N ALA A 25 -8.38 -13.59 -8.28
CA ALA A 25 -7.47 -14.11 -9.29
C ALA A 25 -6.08 -13.47 -9.19
N GLU A 26 -5.07 -14.22 -9.63
CA GLU A 26 -3.69 -13.74 -9.74
C GLU A 26 -3.59 -12.56 -10.72
N ARG A 27 -2.76 -11.57 -10.40
CA ARG A 27 -2.53 -10.43 -11.28
C ARG A 27 -1.59 -10.80 -12.42
N SER A 28 -1.85 -10.22 -13.59
CA SER A 28 -0.90 -10.26 -14.70
C SER A 28 0.40 -9.56 -14.32
N LEU A 29 1.52 -10.22 -14.60
CA LEU A 29 2.85 -9.64 -14.40
C LEU A 29 3.05 -8.48 -15.39
N GLN A 30 3.72 -7.44 -14.92
CA GLN A 30 4.01 -6.25 -15.71
C GLN A 30 5.48 -6.18 -16.08
N THR A 31 5.81 -5.49 -17.18
CA THR A 31 7.21 -5.23 -17.52
C THR A 31 7.77 -4.08 -16.69
N LYS A 32 9.09 -4.04 -16.54
CA LYS A 32 9.79 -3.00 -15.80
C LYS A 32 9.51 -1.61 -16.37
N GLU A 33 9.56 -1.46 -17.68
CA GLU A 33 9.31 -0.21 -18.40
C GLU A 33 7.89 0.30 -18.14
N THR A 34 6.91 -0.61 -18.13
CA THR A 34 5.52 -0.28 -17.81
C THR A 34 5.38 0.27 -16.39
N VAL A 35 6.01 -0.40 -15.42
CA VAL A 35 5.95 0.01 -14.00
C VAL A 35 6.69 1.33 -13.77
N GLU A 36 7.84 1.54 -14.38
CA GLU A 36 8.59 2.81 -14.31
C GLU A 36 7.74 3.98 -14.84
N GLY A 37 7.08 3.81 -15.99
CA GLY A 37 6.15 4.81 -16.52
C GLY A 37 4.94 5.08 -15.62
N TRP A 38 4.51 4.11 -14.81
CA TRP A 38 3.46 4.34 -13.80
C TRP A 38 3.99 5.11 -12.59
N VAL A 39 5.20 4.84 -12.14
CA VAL A 39 5.85 5.56 -11.04
C VAL A 39 5.92 7.06 -11.34
N GLU A 40 6.39 7.43 -12.53
CA GLU A 40 6.44 8.84 -12.96
C GLU A 40 5.06 9.51 -12.96
N LYS A 41 4.05 8.83 -13.49
CA LYS A 41 2.67 9.35 -13.52
C LYS A 41 2.08 9.53 -12.13
N ILE A 42 2.33 8.59 -11.22
CA ILE A 42 1.88 8.66 -9.82
C ILE A 42 2.56 9.84 -9.13
N GLN A 43 3.85 10.05 -9.34
CA GLN A 43 4.56 11.20 -8.78
C GLN A 43 3.92 12.52 -9.22
N GLY A 44 3.64 12.67 -10.51
CA GLY A 44 2.98 13.87 -11.04
C GLY A 44 1.57 14.10 -10.48
N GLN A 45 0.83 13.03 -10.13
CA GLN A 45 -0.47 13.15 -9.50
C GLN A 45 -0.37 13.52 -8.01
N LEU A 46 0.57 12.93 -7.28
CA LEU A 46 0.76 13.18 -5.85
C LEU A 46 1.27 14.60 -5.57
N SER A 47 2.00 15.23 -6.48
CA SER A 47 2.48 16.60 -6.35
C SER A 47 1.38 17.66 -6.20
N ARG A 48 0.12 17.30 -6.54
CA ARG A 48 -1.04 18.16 -6.31
C ARG A 48 -1.52 18.16 -4.86
N PHE A 49 -1.14 17.18 -4.06
CA PHE A 49 -1.62 16.97 -2.70
C PHE A 49 -0.52 17.08 -1.65
N LEU A 50 0.71 16.78 -2.06
CA LEU A 50 1.88 16.79 -1.21
C LEU A 50 2.89 17.81 -1.73
N ASP A 51 3.42 18.64 -0.85
CA ASP A 51 4.50 19.56 -1.18
C ASP A 51 5.84 18.82 -1.10
N PHE A 52 6.49 18.65 -2.26
CA PHE A 52 7.80 18.01 -2.38
C PHE A 52 8.96 19.02 -2.42
N GLU A 53 8.67 20.30 -2.45
CA GLU A 53 9.68 21.34 -2.71
C GLU A 53 9.98 22.19 -1.49
N ASN A 54 8.97 22.53 -0.68
CA ASN A 54 9.08 23.57 0.31
C ASN A 54 8.99 23.04 1.75
N GLY A 55 9.71 23.71 2.66
CA GLY A 55 9.66 23.48 4.09
C GLY A 55 10.48 22.29 4.58
N ASP A 56 10.72 22.25 5.89
CA ASP A 56 11.52 21.20 6.55
C ASP A 56 10.81 19.84 6.56
N ASN A 57 9.49 19.86 6.48
CA ASN A 57 8.62 18.68 6.44
C ASN A 57 8.09 18.36 5.04
N LYS A 58 8.77 18.84 4.00
CA LYS A 58 8.42 18.51 2.61
C LYS A 58 8.36 17.00 2.41
N ALA A 59 7.43 16.57 1.56
CA ALA A 59 7.27 15.16 1.21
C ALA A 59 8.50 14.60 0.49
N VAL A 60 8.73 13.32 0.65
CA VAL A 60 9.78 12.59 -0.07
C VAL A 60 9.14 11.46 -0.88
N MET A 61 9.42 11.42 -2.17
CA MET A 61 9.07 10.28 -3.00
C MET A 61 10.14 9.19 -2.82
N VAL A 62 9.70 7.97 -2.58
CA VAL A 62 10.57 6.79 -2.48
C VAL A 62 10.03 5.66 -3.34
N ASN A 63 10.93 4.90 -3.94
CA ASN A 63 10.59 3.77 -4.80
C ASN A 63 11.15 2.50 -4.18
N ASN A 64 10.33 1.48 -3.95
CA ASN A 64 10.84 0.24 -3.37
C ASN A 64 11.75 -0.55 -4.30
N TYR A 65 11.83 -0.22 -5.57
CA TYR A 65 12.84 -0.78 -6.46
C TYR A 65 14.27 -0.40 -6.04
N ASP A 66 14.46 0.73 -5.33
CA ASP A 66 15.78 1.20 -4.89
C ASP A 66 16.46 0.25 -3.91
N TRP A 67 15.69 -0.55 -3.17
CA TRP A 67 16.25 -1.60 -2.31
C TRP A 67 16.05 -2.99 -2.86
N PHE A 68 14.91 -3.31 -3.49
CA PHE A 68 14.71 -4.63 -4.07
C PHE A 68 15.57 -4.90 -5.29
N GLY A 69 15.94 -3.86 -6.05
CA GLY A 69 16.79 -4.00 -7.24
C GLY A 69 18.21 -4.49 -6.96
N SER A 70 18.67 -4.36 -5.71
CA SER A 70 20.03 -4.72 -5.31
C SER A 70 20.12 -5.91 -4.35
N VAL A 71 19.02 -6.29 -3.67
CA VAL A 71 19.04 -7.43 -2.75
C VAL A 71 18.89 -8.73 -3.53
N SER A 72 19.81 -9.68 -3.28
CA SER A 72 19.70 -11.00 -3.89
C SER A 72 18.56 -11.80 -3.24
N PHE A 73 17.98 -12.75 -3.98
CA PHE A 73 16.96 -13.65 -3.44
C PHE A 73 17.46 -14.43 -2.19
N ILE A 74 18.71 -14.87 -2.22
CA ILE A 74 19.32 -15.62 -1.09
C ILE A 74 19.48 -14.69 0.13
N ASP A 75 19.94 -13.47 -0.05
CA ASP A 75 20.07 -12.51 1.04
C ASP A 75 18.71 -12.14 1.60
N PHE A 76 17.70 -11.95 0.76
CA PHE A 76 16.33 -11.68 1.20
C PHE A 76 15.77 -12.82 2.06
N LEU A 77 15.93 -14.07 1.64
CA LEU A 77 15.49 -15.23 2.44
C LEU A 77 16.24 -15.33 3.78
N ARG A 78 17.58 -15.14 3.76
CA ARG A 78 18.43 -15.22 4.95
C ARG A 78 18.13 -14.10 5.95
N ASP A 79 17.99 -12.85 5.47
CA ASP A 79 18.01 -11.66 6.32
C ASP A 79 16.61 -11.08 6.60
N VAL A 80 15.61 -11.50 5.84
CA VAL A 80 14.21 -11.09 5.99
C VAL A 80 13.30 -12.30 6.19
N GLY A 81 13.35 -13.27 5.31
CA GLY A 81 12.45 -14.42 5.30
C GLY A 81 12.44 -15.20 6.62
N LYS A 82 13.59 -15.36 7.26
CA LYS A 82 13.72 -16.10 8.54
C LYS A 82 12.90 -15.51 9.70
N TYR A 83 12.48 -14.25 9.61
CA TYR A 83 11.66 -13.61 10.65
C TYR A 83 10.16 -13.87 10.47
N PHE A 84 9.74 -14.49 9.35
CA PHE A 84 8.36 -14.81 9.07
C PHE A 84 8.13 -16.32 9.12
N THR A 85 7.32 -16.78 10.05
CA THR A 85 6.90 -18.19 10.07
C THR A 85 5.76 -18.41 9.06
N VAL A 86 5.74 -19.55 8.42
CA VAL A 86 4.66 -19.94 7.49
C VAL A 86 3.30 -19.85 8.18
N ASN A 87 3.19 -20.31 9.44
CA ASN A 87 1.94 -20.23 10.21
C ASN A 87 1.44 -18.79 10.39
N TYR A 88 2.36 -17.85 10.67
CA TYR A 88 2.01 -16.44 10.76
C TYR A 88 1.49 -15.90 9.41
N MET A 89 2.17 -16.23 8.33
CA MET A 89 1.77 -15.79 6.98
C MET A 89 0.41 -16.37 6.58
N MET A 90 0.17 -17.64 6.86
CA MET A 90 -1.10 -18.33 6.60
C MET A 90 -2.25 -17.81 7.47
N SER A 91 -1.97 -17.23 8.62
CA SER A 91 -3.01 -16.66 9.50
C SER A 91 -3.64 -15.37 8.97
N LYS A 92 -3.03 -14.73 7.96
CA LYS A 92 -3.53 -13.48 7.38
C LYS A 92 -4.84 -13.71 6.62
N GLU A 93 -5.80 -12.81 6.80
CA GLU A 93 -7.13 -12.92 6.19
C GLU A 93 -7.07 -13.00 4.66
N SER A 94 -6.20 -12.20 4.03
CA SER A 94 -5.97 -12.21 2.59
C SER A 94 -5.44 -13.54 2.06
N VAL A 95 -4.66 -14.25 2.87
CA VAL A 95 -4.12 -15.58 2.53
C VAL A 95 -5.16 -16.67 2.75
N LYS A 96 -5.86 -16.66 3.90
CA LYS A 96 -6.90 -17.64 4.23
C LYS A 96 -7.94 -17.80 3.13
N LYS A 97 -8.41 -16.69 2.58
CA LYS A 97 -9.40 -16.66 1.49
C LYS A 97 -8.91 -17.32 0.20
N ARG A 98 -7.59 -17.36 0.00
CA ARG A 98 -6.97 -17.89 -1.22
C ARG A 98 -6.41 -19.31 -1.08
N ILE A 99 -6.25 -19.82 0.14
CA ILE A 99 -5.69 -21.17 0.35
C ILE A 99 -6.53 -22.25 -0.34
N GLU A 100 -7.85 -22.15 -0.29
CA GLU A 100 -8.74 -23.16 -0.87
C GLU A 100 -8.75 -23.13 -2.40
N THR A 101 -8.59 -21.94 -3.00
CA THR A 101 -8.57 -21.75 -4.46
C THR A 101 -7.19 -21.81 -5.07
N GLY A 102 -6.17 -21.84 -4.24
CA GLY A 102 -4.76 -21.76 -4.60
C GLY A 102 -4.20 -20.36 -4.55
N ILE A 103 -2.99 -20.21 -4.02
CA ILE A 103 -2.21 -18.97 -3.98
C ILE A 103 -0.82 -19.28 -4.50
N SER A 104 -0.30 -18.49 -5.45
CA SER A 104 1.06 -18.66 -5.92
C SER A 104 2.08 -18.26 -4.86
N TYR A 105 3.30 -18.80 -4.95
CA TYR A 105 4.39 -18.38 -4.05
C TYR A 105 4.67 -16.87 -4.14
N THR A 106 4.56 -16.29 -5.32
CA THR A 106 4.72 -14.88 -5.59
C THR A 106 3.72 -14.04 -4.79
N GLU A 107 2.44 -14.38 -4.89
CA GLU A 107 1.38 -13.73 -4.11
C GLU A 107 1.56 -13.94 -2.60
N PHE A 108 1.91 -15.15 -2.18
CA PHE A 108 2.13 -15.49 -0.78
C PHE A 108 3.29 -14.69 -0.17
N ALA A 109 4.38 -14.50 -0.94
CA ALA A 109 5.56 -13.76 -0.51
C ALA A 109 5.34 -12.23 -0.48
N TYR A 110 4.32 -11.70 -1.15
CA TYR A 110 4.07 -10.26 -1.26
C TYR A 110 4.02 -9.56 0.10
N GLN A 111 3.37 -10.16 1.10
CA GLN A 111 3.28 -9.60 2.45
C GLN A 111 4.65 -9.38 3.11
N ILE A 112 5.65 -10.22 2.80
CA ILE A 112 7.01 -10.07 3.32
C ILE A 112 7.69 -8.88 2.64
N MET A 113 7.48 -8.69 1.34
CA MET A 113 8.05 -7.58 0.59
C MET A 113 7.52 -6.25 1.12
N GLN A 114 6.22 -6.10 1.29
CA GLN A 114 5.66 -4.87 1.85
C GLN A 114 6.08 -4.68 3.32
N GLY A 115 6.24 -5.75 4.07
CA GLY A 115 6.84 -5.69 5.41
C GLY A 115 8.28 -5.18 5.39
N TYR A 116 9.06 -5.59 4.41
CA TYR A 116 10.43 -5.13 4.21
C TYR A 116 10.50 -3.66 3.79
N ASP A 117 9.54 -3.17 3.01
CA ASP A 117 9.42 -1.74 2.70
C ASP A 117 9.39 -0.89 3.98
N PHE A 118 8.58 -1.29 4.97
CA PHE A 118 8.52 -0.53 6.22
C PHE A 118 9.82 -0.61 7.02
N TYR A 119 10.50 -1.75 7.00
CA TYR A 119 11.81 -1.89 7.60
C TYR A 119 12.84 -0.95 6.95
N GLU A 120 12.94 -0.92 5.62
CA GLU A 120 13.84 -0.03 4.87
C GLU A 120 13.53 1.46 5.12
N LEU A 121 12.24 1.82 5.13
CA LEU A 121 11.81 3.18 5.43
C LEU A 121 12.17 3.61 6.86
N ASN A 122 12.05 2.70 7.83
CA ASN A 122 12.47 2.98 9.20
C ASN A 122 13.99 3.09 9.30
N ASP A 123 14.72 2.16 8.69
CA ASP A 123 16.18 2.11 8.78
C ASP A 123 16.84 3.31 8.11
N LYS A 124 16.42 3.65 6.89
CA LYS A 124 17.01 4.73 6.09
C LYS A 124 16.51 6.13 6.46
N TYR A 125 15.25 6.24 6.85
CA TYR A 125 14.58 7.55 6.99
C TYR A 125 13.94 7.78 8.35
N GLY A 126 14.00 6.81 9.26
CA GLY A 126 13.38 6.93 10.59
C GLY A 126 11.85 6.94 10.57
N VAL A 127 11.22 6.42 9.54
CA VAL A 127 9.76 6.35 9.45
C VAL A 127 9.21 5.41 10.51
N THR A 128 8.28 5.88 11.33
CA THR A 128 7.71 5.12 12.45
C THR A 128 6.22 4.82 12.29
N LEU A 129 5.54 5.44 11.31
CA LEU A 129 4.11 5.29 11.09
C LEU A 129 3.82 4.97 9.62
N GLN A 130 3.03 3.92 9.38
CA GLN A 130 2.38 3.65 8.09
C GLN A 130 0.90 3.98 8.13
N ILE A 131 0.38 4.54 7.03
CA ILE A 131 -1.05 4.83 6.84
C ILE A 131 -1.51 4.16 5.55
N GLY A 132 -2.65 3.49 5.59
CA GLY A 132 -3.21 2.84 4.41
C GLY A 132 -4.69 2.50 4.54
N GLY A 133 -5.25 1.87 3.52
CA GLY A 133 -6.60 1.33 3.56
C GLY A 133 -6.70 0.09 4.47
N SER A 134 -7.89 -0.20 4.99
CA SER A 134 -8.11 -1.35 5.87
C SER A 134 -7.80 -2.70 5.21
N ASP A 135 -7.84 -2.75 3.87
CA ASP A 135 -7.43 -3.92 3.09
C ASP A 135 -5.92 -4.20 3.15
N GLN A 136 -5.11 -3.22 3.54
CA GLN A 136 -3.66 -3.33 3.67
C GLN A 136 -3.19 -3.74 5.08
N TRP A 137 -4.11 -3.91 6.04
CA TRP A 137 -3.77 -4.21 7.44
C TRP A 137 -2.80 -5.40 7.57
N GLY A 138 -3.06 -6.48 6.85
CA GLY A 138 -2.22 -7.69 6.88
C GLY A 138 -0.79 -7.45 6.44
N ASN A 139 -0.61 -6.72 5.33
CA ASN A 139 0.71 -6.39 4.78
C ASN A 139 1.44 -5.37 5.68
N MET A 140 0.74 -4.34 6.14
CA MET A 140 1.33 -3.29 6.98
C MET A 140 1.78 -3.84 8.35
N THR A 141 0.99 -4.74 8.96
CA THR A 141 1.37 -5.38 10.23
C THR A 141 2.53 -6.37 10.07
N ALA A 142 2.78 -6.90 8.88
CA ALA A 142 4.01 -7.66 8.61
C ALA A 142 5.25 -6.78 8.80
N GLY A 143 5.17 -5.49 8.44
CA GLY A 143 6.26 -4.54 8.65
C GLY A 143 6.53 -4.22 10.11
N THR A 144 5.49 -4.04 10.94
CA THR A 144 5.68 -3.85 12.38
C THR A 144 6.32 -5.07 13.04
N GLU A 145 5.92 -6.27 12.61
CA GLU A 145 6.48 -7.51 13.12
C GLU A 145 7.95 -7.68 12.70
N LEU A 146 8.31 -7.31 11.48
CA LEU A 146 9.70 -7.33 11.02
C LEU A 146 10.57 -6.35 11.80
N LEU A 147 10.10 -5.11 12.02
CA LEU A 147 10.80 -4.12 12.84
C LEU A 147 11.07 -4.65 14.24
N ARG A 148 10.05 -5.24 14.86
CA ARG A 148 10.17 -5.82 16.21
C ARG A 148 11.17 -6.97 16.25
N ARG A 149 11.10 -7.92 15.31
CA ARG A 149 11.92 -9.14 15.33
C ARG A 149 13.33 -8.93 14.84
N LYS A 150 13.52 -8.08 13.83
CA LYS A 150 14.83 -7.89 13.19
C LYS A 150 15.64 -6.76 13.82
N ALA A 151 14.98 -5.66 14.22
CA ALA A 151 15.64 -4.44 14.66
C ALA A 151 15.38 -4.08 16.14
N ASP A 152 14.51 -4.83 16.84
CA ASP A 152 14.05 -4.49 18.20
C ASP A 152 13.45 -3.07 18.29
N LYS A 153 12.75 -2.65 17.23
CA LYS A 153 12.13 -1.33 17.11
C LYS A 153 10.60 -1.45 17.06
N SER A 154 9.93 -0.38 17.46
CA SER A 154 8.47 -0.25 17.34
C SER A 154 8.08 0.54 16.10
N GLY A 155 7.10 0.03 15.35
CA GLY A 155 6.44 0.73 14.26
C GLY A 155 4.93 0.76 14.50
N HIS A 156 4.27 1.77 13.94
CA HIS A 156 2.83 1.98 14.11
C HIS A 156 2.10 1.90 12.76
N VAL A 157 0.86 1.48 12.80
CA VAL A 157 0.00 1.35 11.63
C VAL A 157 -1.35 1.99 11.93
N ILE A 158 -1.81 2.83 11.00
CA ILE A 158 -3.17 3.35 11.00
C ILE A 158 -3.84 2.94 9.69
N THR A 159 -5.00 2.34 9.77
CA THR A 159 -5.82 2.06 8.60
C THR A 159 -7.11 2.86 8.62
N VAL A 160 -7.53 3.30 7.43
CA VAL A 160 -8.81 3.95 7.22
C VAL A 160 -9.78 3.00 6.52
N PRO A 161 -11.08 3.05 6.85
CA PRO A 161 -12.08 2.27 6.12
C PRO A 161 -12.03 2.58 4.62
N LEU A 162 -12.32 1.55 3.80
CA LEU A 162 -12.43 1.74 2.37
C LEU A 162 -13.67 2.56 2.03
N ILE A 163 -13.53 3.46 1.08
CA ILE A 163 -14.66 4.21 0.54
C ILE A 163 -15.48 3.27 -0.36
N THR A 164 -16.79 3.27 -0.16
CA THR A 164 -17.75 2.49 -0.94
C THR A 164 -18.81 3.40 -1.54
N ASP A 165 -19.50 2.91 -2.55
CA ASP A 165 -20.73 3.52 -3.02
C ASP A 165 -21.90 3.23 -2.06
N SER A 166 -23.08 3.80 -2.35
CA SER A 166 -24.29 3.62 -1.53
C SER A 166 -24.78 2.16 -1.44
N THR A 167 -24.30 1.27 -2.32
CA THR A 167 -24.61 -0.16 -2.31
C THR A 167 -23.61 -0.98 -1.49
N GLY A 168 -22.58 -0.33 -0.92
CA GLY A 168 -21.49 -0.98 -0.22
C GLY A 168 -20.39 -1.53 -1.13
N LYS A 169 -20.46 -1.26 -2.43
CA LYS A 169 -19.48 -1.70 -3.40
C LYS A 169 -18.23 -0.81 -3.34
N LYS A 170 -17.06 -1.45 -3.25
CA LYS A 170 -15.77 -0.79 -3.17
C LYS A 170 -15.46 -0.04 -4.47
N PHE A 171 -14.99 1.20 -4.38
CA PHE A 171 -14.45 1.91 -5.53
C PHE A 171 -13.14 1.27 -5.99
N GLY A 172 -12.98 1.11 -7.30
CA GLY A 172 -11.73 0.60 -7.83
C GLY A 172 -11.73 0.14 -9.27
N LYS A 173 -10.57 -0.22 -9.71
CA LYS A 173 -10.17 -0.47 -11.09
C LYS A 173 -10.97 -1.54 -11.84
N SER A 174 -11.42 -2.57 -11.15
CA SER A 174 -12.04 -3.75 -11.77
C SER A 174 -13.54 -3.60 -12.03
N GLU A 175 -14.15 -2.53 -11.53
CA GLU A 175 -15.60 -2.40 -11.48
C GLU A 175 -16.15 -1.30 -12.41
N GLY A 176 -15.27 -0.63 -13.16
CA GLY A 176 -15.65 0.45 -14.06
C GLY A 176 -16.07 1.77 -13.39
N ASN A 177 -16.01 1.83 -12.05
CA ASN A 177 -16.36 2.99 -11.23
C ASN A 177 -15.13 3.72 -10.66
N ALA A 178 -13.96 3.61 -11.31
CA ALA A 178 -12.77 4.29 -10.88
C ALA A 178 -12.90 5.81 -11.05
N VAL A 179 -12.59 6.56 -9.99
CA VAL A 179 -12.43 8.01 -10.02
C VAL A 179 -10.96 8.32 -10.14
N TRP A 180 -10.62 9.07 -11.19
CA TRP A 180 -9.24 9.37 -11.53
C TRP A 180 -8.86 10.77 -11.07
N LEU A 181 -7.65 10.93 -10.56
CA LEU A 181 -7.07 12.26 -10.27
C LEU A 181 -6.73 13.04 -11.54
N ASP A 182 -6.77 12.40 -12.69
CA ASP A 182 -6.58 12.99 -14.00
C ASP A 182 -7.90 13.60 -14.49
N ALA A 183 -7.93 14.94 -14.64
CA ALA A 183 -9.11 15.68 -15.05
C ALA A 183 -9.59 15.35 -16.48
N THR A 184 -8.75 14.73 -17.31
CA THR A 184 -9.15 14.25 -18.65
C THR A 184 -9.96 12.96 -18.60
N LYS A 185 -9.92 12.24 -17.48
CA LYS A 185 -10.62 10.97 -17.24
C LYS A 185 -11.78 11.10 -16.28
N THR A 186 -11.67 11.98 -15.30
CA THR A 186 -12.72 12.32 -14.34
C THR A 186 -12.74 13.83 -14.22
N THR A 187 -13.83 14.46 -14.67
CA THR A 187 -13.96 15.90 -14.59
C THR A 187 -13.98 16.40 -13.15
N PRO A 188 -13.63 17.67 -12.87
CA PRO A 188 -13.74 18.24 -11.53
C PRO A 188 -15.16 18.15 -10.94
N TYR A 189 -16.19 18.24 -11.77
CA TYR A 189 -17.59 18.09 -11.34
C TYR A 189 -17.89 16.65 -10.91
N GLU A 190 -17.49 15.65 -11.70
CA GLU A 190 -17.64 14.23 -11.34
C GLU A 190 -16.87 13.89 -10.07
N MET A 191 -15.66 14.42 -9.92
CA MET A 191 -14.85 14.25 -8.70
C MET A 191 -15.57 14.85 -7.48
N TYR A 192 -16.14 16.05 -7.64
CA TYR A 192 -16.91 16.70 -6.56
C TYR A 192 -18.16 15.87 -6.21
N GLN A 193 -18.93 15.43 -7.20
CA GLN A 193 -20.11 14.58 -6.98
C GLN A 193 -19.74 13.25 -6.31
N PHE A 194 -18.62 12.67 -6.71
CA PHE A 194 -18.11 11.46 -6.06
C PHE A 194 -17.89 11.67 -4.55
N TRP A 195 -17.17 12.72 -4.16
CA TRP A 195 -16.91 13.00 -2.75
C TRP A 195 -18.16 13.37 -1.98
N LEU A 196 -19.09 14.08 -2.60
CA LEU A 196 -20.36 14.45 -1.98
C LEU A 196 -21.25 13.23 -1.70
N ASN A 197 -21.20 12.21 -2.56
CA ASN A 197 -22.03 11.00 -2.46
C ASN A 197 -21.27 9.79 -1.90
N ALA A 198 -19.97 9.90 -1.64
CA ALA A 198 -19.19 8.82 -1.09
C ALA A 198 -19.66 8.49 0.34
N VAL A 199 -19.93 7.21 0.59
CA VAL A 199 -20.30 6.71 1.92
C VAL A 199 -19.05 6.15 2.58
N SER A 200 -18.70 6.72 3.73
CA SER A 200 -17.74 6.12 4.65
C SER A 200 -18.50 5.78 5.93
N TYR A 201 -18.21 4.66 6.55
CA TYR A 201 -18.80 4.28 7.83
C TYR A 201 -18.59 5.33 8.93
N THR A 202 -17.63 6.21 8.77
CA THR A 202 -17.39 7.34 9.67
C THR A 202 -18.47 8.44 9.59
N HIS A 203 -19.25 8.51 8.51
CA HIS A 203 -20.39 9.43 8.41
C HIS A 203 -21.65 8.93 9.11
N LEU A 204 -21.69 7.68 9.53
CA LEU A 204 -22.85 7.07 10.19
C LEU A 204 -22.89 7.29 11.71
N THR A 205 -21.91 7.96 12.28
CA THR A 205 -21.84 8.22 13.73
C THR A 205 -21.65 9.70 14.04
N LEU A 206 -22.50 10.56 13.48
CA LEU A 206 -22.78 11.80 14.19
C LEU A 206 -23.68 11.41 15.39
N PRO A 207 -23.25 11.64 16.65
CA PRO A 207 -24.13 11.44 17.78
C PRO A 207 -25.30 12.39 17.60
N THR A 208 -26.47 11.84 17.42
CA THR A 208 -27.72 12.58 17.63
C THR A 208 -27.80 12.88 19.11
N THR A 209 -27.46 14.11 19.49
CA THR A 209 -27.79 14.66 20.79
C THR A 209 -29.29 14.84 20.93
#